data_6e5638d32d286fe86866adaf99ed44f2
#
_entry.id   6e5638d32d286fe86866adaf99ed44f2
#
_cell.length_a   1.000
_cell.length_b   1.000
_cell.length_c   1.000
_cell.angle_alpha   90.00
_cell.angle_beta   90.00
_cell.angle_gamma   90.00
#
_symmetry.space_group_name_H-M   'P 1'
#
loop_
_entity.id
_entity.type
_entity.pdbx_description
1 polymer ?
#
loop_
_entity_poly.entity_id
_entity_poly.type
_entity_poly.pdbx_seq_one_letter_code
_entity_poly.pdbx_strand_id
1 'polypeptide(L)'
;MKALSVPSLIRPLGLALALGATTFAHADEAGVKKSMEAFIGSPAVERVTRTDYAGLYEVVLKNGQLVYTDAKNSFIIDGSIIDTATRRDVTQARLNQLSAIDFSTLPLDHAVTAIA
;
A
#
# COMPACT_ATOMS: atom_id res chain seq x y z
N MET A 1 -52.85 1.71 -1.40
CA MET A 1 -52.19 2.83 -0.75
C MET A 1 -51.08 2.40 0.18
N LYS A 2 -51.38 1.47 1.00
CA LYS A 2 -50.39 1.01 1.99
C LYS A 2 -49.16 0.34 1.36
N ALA A 3 -49.40 -0.33 0.26
CA ALA A 3 -48.33 -1.02 -0.45
C ALA A 3 -47.29 -0.06 -1.04
N LEU A 4 -47.67 1.18 -1.23
CA LEU A 4 -46.79 2.16 -1.85
C LEU A 4 -45.63 2.55 -0.97
N SER A 5 -45.77 2.45 0.33
CA SER A 5 -44.70 2.85 1.24
C SER A 5 -43.61 1.77 1.40
N VAL A 6 -43.94 0.53 1.09
CA VAL A 6 -42.98 -0.58 1.26
C VAL A 6 -41.81 -0.50 0.30
N PRO A 7 -42.00 -0.29 -1.00
CA PRO A 7 -40.85 -0.29 -1.93
C PRO A 7 -39.84 0.80 -1.65
N SER A 8 -40.26 1.91 -1.11
CA SER A 8 -39.33 3.01 -0.87
C SER A 8 -38.36 2.73 0.26
N LEU A 9 -38.67 1.81 1.13
CA LEU A 9 -37.78 1.47 2.24
C LEU A 9 -36.59 0.63 1.79
N ILE A 10 -36.75 -0.13 0.72
CA ILE A 10 -35.72 -1.04 0.26
C ILE A 10 -34.58 -0.30 -0.43
N ARG A 11 -34.86 0.76 -1.14
CA ARG A 11 -33.87 1.49 -1.93
C ARG A 11 -32.75 2.09 -1.13
N PRO A 12 -32.98 2.75 0.01
CA PRO A 12 -31.88 3.34 0.77
C PRO A 12 -30.90 2.32 1.29
N LEU A 13 -31.32 1.11 1.56
CA LEU A 13 -30.45 0.06 2.05
C LEU A 13 -29.42 -0.37 1.01
N GLY A 14 -29.84 -0.41 -0.25
CA GLY A 14 -28.93 -0.79 -1.33
C GLY A 14 -27.80 0.22 -1.51
N LEU A 15 -28.11 1.48 -1.38
CA LEU A 15 -27.11 2.54 -1.52
C LEU A 15 -26.09 2.51 -0.40
N ALA A 16 -26.54 2.23 0.82
CA ALA A 16 -25.65 2.18 1.95
C ALA A 16 -24.59 1.06 1.81
N LEU A 17 -24.99 -0.07 1.27
CA LEU A 17 -24.07 -1.18 1.04
C LEU A 17 -22.99 -0.85 0.02
N ALA A 18 -23.35 -0.11 -1.03
CA ALA A 18 -22.39 0.26 -2.05
C ALA A 18 -21.29 1.16 -1.52
N LEU A 19 -21.62 2.06 -0.63
CA LEU A 19 -20.64 2.97 -0.03
C LEU A 19 -19.68 2.24 0.90
N GLY A 20 -20.18 1.23 1.60
CA GLY A 20 -19.33 0.46 2.52
C GLY A 20 -18.23 -0.31 1.82
N ALA A 21 -18.45 -0.73 0.58
CA ALA A 21 -17.46 -1.54 -0.14
C ALA A 21 -16.19 -0.78 -0.49
N THR A 22 -16.26 0.51 -0.71
CA THR A 22 -15.11 1.31 -1.13
C THR A 22 -14.12 1.61 -0.02
N THR A 23 -14.53 1.51 1.24
CA THR A 23 -13.67 1.83 2.38
C THR A 23 -12.72 0.70 2.75
N PHE A 24 -12.98 -0.53 2.34
CA PHE A 24 -12.18 -1.69 2.74
C PHE A 24 -10.74 -1.66 2.24
N ALA A 25 -10.50 -1.14 1.02
CA ALA A 25 -9.16 -1.13 0.45
C ALA A 25 -8.18 -0.30 1.29
N HIS A 26 -8.62 0.85 1.76
CA HIS A 26 -7.78 1.72 2.59
C HIS A 26 -7.60 1.15 4.00
N ALA A 27 -8.62 0.47 4.51
CA ALA A 27 -8.53 -0.15 5.83
C ALA A 27 -7.48 -1.26 5.86
N ASP A 28 -7.35 -2.03 4.77
CA ASP A 28 -6.38 -3.11 4.70
C ASP A 28 -4.95 -2.58 4.73
N GLU A 29 -4.66 -1.54 3.97
CA GLU A 29 -3.33 -0.94 3.96
C GLU A 29 -2.96 -0.36 5.32
N ALA A 30 -3.89 0.35 5.94
CA ALA A 30 -3.68 0.91 7.26
C ALA A 30 -3.52 -0.19 8.31
N GLY A 31 -4.27 -1.28 8.18
CA GLY A 31 -4.16 -2.43 9.06
C GLY A 31 -2.82 -3.13 8.95
N VAL A 32 -2.32 -3.29 7.73
CA VAL A 32 -0.99 -3.88 7.50
C VAL A 32 0.09 -3.00 8.11
N LYS A 33 0.01 -1.70 7.92
CA LYS A 33 0.98 -0.78 8.51
C LYS A 33 1.01 -0.93 10.02
N LYS A 34 -0.16 -0.92 10.64
CA LYS A 34 -0.27 -1.03 12.09
C LYS A 34 0.30 -2.35 12.60
N SER A 35 -0.03 -3.45 11.93
CA SER A 35 0.46 -4.77 12.32
C SER A 35 1.96 -4.88 12.16
N MET A 36 2.50 -4.33 11.06
CA MET A 36 3.93 -4.36 10.82
C MET A 36 4.69 -3.54 11.84
N GLU A 37 4.19 -2.36 12.18
CA GLU A 37 4.83 -1.53 13.20
C GLU A 37 4.76 -2.17 14.57
N ALA A 38 3.68 -2.88 14.87
CA ALA A 38 3.59 -3.63 16.12
C ALA A 38 4.61 -4.76 16.17
N PHE A 39 4.83 -5.44 15.05
CA PHE A 39 5.83 -6.50 14.96
C PHE A 39 7.24 -5.95 15.12
N ILE A 40 7.53 -4.84 14.45
CA ILE A 40 8.86 -4.20 14.53
C ILE A 40 9.10 -3.58 15.90
N GLY A 41 8.04 -3.07 16.53
CA GLY A 41 8.12 -2.40 17.82
C GLY A 41 8.42 -0.90 17.73
N SER A 42 8.29 -0.32 16.54
CA SER A 42 8.53 1.11 16.35
C SER A 42 7.77 1.60 15.11
N PRO A 43 7.53 2.91 14.95
CA PRO A 43 6.84 3.47 13.79
C PRO A 43 7.77 3.54 12.57
N ALA A 44 8.23 2.40 12.11
CA ALA A 44 9.26 2.29 11.08
C ALA A 44 8.72 2.16 9.67
N VAL A 45 7.39 2.12 9.48
CA VAL A 45 6.79 1.93 8.16
C VAL A 45 6.55 3.28 7.49
N GLU A 46 7.12 3.45 6.30
CA GLU A 46 6.92 4.64 5.50
C GLU A 46 5.63 4.56 4.70
N ARG A 47 5.40 3.39 4.05
CA ARG A 47 4.27 3.24 3.12
C ARG A 47 3.89 1.78 2.98
N VAL A 48 2.59 1.53 2.79
CA VAL A 48 2.06 0.22 2.46
C VAL A 48 1.24 0.36 1.17
N THR A 49 1.50 -0.50 0.20
CA THR A 49 0.80 -0.47 -1.08
C THR A 49 0.42 -1.88 -1.48
N ARG A 50 -0.82 -2.05 -1.91
CA ARG A 50 -1.27 -3.35 -2.42
C ARG A 50 -0.60 -3.63 -3.77
N THR A 51 -0.13 -4.87 -3.95
CA THR A 51 0.46 -5.28 -5.23
C THR A 51 -0.52 -6.13 -6.02
N ASP A 52 -0.19 -6.36 -7.30
CA ASP A 52 -0.96 -7.24 -8.18
C ASP A 52 -0.49 -8.71 -8.08
N TYR A 53 0.38 -9.01 -7.14
CA TYR A 53 0.99 -10.35 -7.03
C TYR A 53 0.47 -11.06 -5.80
N ALA A 54 -0.35 -12.07 -6.01
CA ALA A 54 -0.80 -13.02 -4.98
C ALA A 54 -1.40 -12.37 -3.73
N GLY A 55 -2.01 -11.20 -3.87
CA GLY A 55 -2.58 -10.49 -2.72
C GLY A 55 -1.55 -9.96 -1.73
N LEU A 56 -0.30 -9.86 -2.14
CA LEU A 56 0.77 -9.33 -1.29
C LEU A 56 0.70 -7.82 -1.19
N TYR A 57 1.15 -7.32 -0.06
CA TYR A 57 1.31 -5.88 0.18
C TYR A 57 2.79 -5.55 0.22
N GLU A 58 3.14 -4.47 -0.46
CA GLU A 58 4.48 -3.92 -0.42
C GLU A 58 4.60 -3.01 0.80
N VAL A 59 5.61 -3.23 1.62
CA VAL A 59 5.85 -2.41 2.81
C VAL A 59 7.21 -1.75 2.64
N VAL A 60 7.21 -0.44 2.55
CA VAL A 60 8.44 0.35 2.48
C VAL A 60 8.74 0.88 3.86
N LEU A 61 9.92 0.56 4.36
CA LEU A 61 10.36 1.00 5.67
C LEU A 61 11.09 2.33 5.57
N LYS A 62 11.14 3.06 6.66
CA LYS A 62 11.78 4.38 6.69
C LYS A 62 13.27 4.34 6.38
N ASN A 63 13.90 3.17 6.58
CA ASN A 63 15.31 3.00 6.24
C ASN A 63 15.52 2.68 4.76
N GLY A 64 14.46 2.65 3.96
CA GLY A 64 14.54 2.36 2.53
C GLY A 64 14.38 0.90 2.16
N GLN A 65 14.31 0.01 3.13
CA GLN A 65 14.10 -1.41 2.88
C GLN A 65 12.68 -1.66 2.41
N LEU A 66 12.52 -2.62 1.49
CA LEU A 66 11.23 -3.01 0.96
C LEU A 66 10.99 -4.48 1.24
N VAL A 67 9.87 -4.80 1.86
CA VAL A 67 9.47 -6.17 2.14
C VAL A 67 8.02 -6.37 1.73
N TYR A 68 7.57 -7.62 1.71
CA TYR A 68 6.19 -7.96 1.34
C TYR A 68 5.54 -8.76 2.46
N THR A 69 4.23 -8.63 2.58
CA THR A 69 3.44 -9.38 3.54
C THR A 69 2.03 -9.58 3.00
N ASP A 70 1.24 -10.40 3.68
CA ASP A 70 -0.17 -10.55 3.33
C ASP A 70 -1.02 -9.54 4.13
N ALA A 71 -2.33 -9.56 3.90
CA ALA A 71 -3.25 -8.63 4.55
C ALA A 71 -3.25 -8.76 6.08
N LYS A 72 -2.89 -9.92 6.58
CA LYS A 72 -2.90 -10.20 8.03
C LYS A 72 -1.53 -10.07 8.67
N ASN A 73 -0.51 -9.76 7.87
CA ASN A 73 0.88 -9.73 8.33
C ASN A 73 1.29 -11.07 8.96
N SER A 74 0.87 -12.16 8.32
CA SER A 74 1.16 -13.52 8.80
C SER A 74 2.61 -13.92 8.59
N PHE A 75 3.27 -13.30 7.61
CA PHE A 75 4.66 -13.59 7.24
C PHE A 75 5.28 -12.35 6.61
N ILE A 76 6.59 -12.35 6.51
CA ILE A 76 7.33 -11.29 5.83
C ILE A 76 8.21 -11.96 4.79
N ILE A 77 8.20 -11.41 3.56
CA ILE A 77 9.10 -11.83 2.50
C ILE A 77 10.13 -10.73 2.30
N ASP A 78 11.39 -11.07 2.50
CA ASP A 78 12.51 -10.17 2.24
C ASP A 78 13.23 -10.68 1.00
N GLY A 79 12.78 -10.23 -0.17
CA GLY A 79 13.31 -10.71 -1.44
C GLY A 79 12.64 -10.00 -2.59
N SER A 80 12.95 -10.43 -3.81
CA SER A 80 12.48 -9.79 -5.03
C SER A 80 11.33 -10.55 -5.67
N ILE A 81 10.40 -9.81 -6.24
CA ILE A 81 9.37 -10.37 -7.12
C ILE A 81 9.85 -10.22 -8.55
N ILE A 82 9.95 -11.34 -9.26
CA ILE A 82 10.30 -11.36 -10.67
C ILE A 82 9.04 -11.72 -11.45
N ASP A 83 8.59 -10.81 -12.29
CA ASP A 83 7.44 -11.06 -13.16
C ASP A 83 7.90 -11.91 -14.31
N THR A 84 7.40 -13.13 -14.40
CA THR A 84 7.89 -14.08 -15.40
C THR A 84 7.40 -13.78 -16.81
N ALA A 85 6.28 -13.08 -16.94
CA ALA A 85 5.77 -12.71 -18.26
C ALA A 85 6.63 -11.62 -18.91
N THR A 86 7.07 -10.65 -18.14
CA THR A 86 7.88 -9.53 -18.62
C THR A 86 9.35 -9.69 -18.32
N ARG A 87 9.72 -10.65 -17.48
CA ARG A 87 11.08 -10.90 -17.00
C ARG A 87 11.64 -9.72 -16.22
N ARG A 88 10.77 -8.89 -15.65
CA ARG A 88 11.20 -7.73 -14.88
C ARG A 88 11.34 -8.08 -13.40
N ASP A 89 12.36 -7.52 -12.80
CA ASP A 89 12.47 -7.47 -11.35
C ASP A 89 11.62 -6.31 -10.87
N VAL A 90 10.41 -6.62 -10.43
CA VAL A 90 9.42 -5.63 -9.99
C VAL A 90 9.90 -4.89 -8.76
N THR A 91 10.56 -5.59 -7.86
CA THR A 91 11.08 -5.01 -6.63
C THR A 91 12.17 -3.99 -6.93
N GLN A 92 13.11 -4.34 -7.81
CA GLN A 92 14.19 -3.41 -8.16
C GLN A 92 13.65 -2.19 -8.86
N ALA A 93 12.67 -2.37 -9.76
CA ALA A 93 12.05 -1.25 -10.45
C ALA A 93 11.37 -0.32 -9.44
N ARG A 94 10.74 -0.89 -8.44
CA ARG A 94 10.07 -0.09 -7.40
C ARG A 94 11.09 0.66 -6.54
N LEU A 95 12.18 0.00 -6.17
CA LEU A 95 13.26 0.64 -5.40
C LEU A 95 13.87 1.80 -6.18
N ASN A 96 14.06 1.61 -7.48
CA ASN A 96 14.58 2.68 -8.34
C ASN A 96 13.62 3.86 -8.39
N GLN A 97 12.31 3.58 -8.46
CA GLN A 97 11.29 4.62 -8.49
C GLN A 97 11.28 5.41 -7.18
N LEU A 98 11.37 4.73 -6.06
CA LEU A 98 11.38 5.38 -4.75
C LEU A 98 12.64 6.22 -4.55
N SER A 99 13.79 5.75 -5.01
CA SER A 99 15.03 6.51 -4.96
C SER A 99 14.96 7.77 -5.82
N ALA A 100 14.33 7.69 -6.99
CA ALA A 100 14.16 8.84 -7.85
C ALA A 100 13.28 9.91 -7.21
N ILE A 101 12.24 9.48 -6.49
CA ILE A 101 11.38 10.43 -5.77
C ILE A 101 12.18 11.14 -4.68
N ASP A 102 12.95 10.41 -3.91
CA ASP A 102 13.80 10.98 -2.86
C ASP A 102 14.78 12.00 -3.45
N PHE A 103 15.42 11.62 -4.54
CA PHE A 103 16.40 12.47 -5.18
C PHE A 103 15.78 13.78 -5.67
N SER A 104 14.57 13.71 -6.19
CA SER A 104 13.90 14.91 -6.70
C SER A 104 13.46 15.85 -5.58
N THR A 105 13.33 15.37 -4.34
CA THR A 105 12.98 16.21 -3.20
C THR A 105 14.19 16.87 -2.54
N LEU A 106 15.40 16.49 -2.93
CA LEU A 106 16.61 17.07 -2.37
C LEU A 106 16.82 18.47 -2.95
N PRO A 107 17.31 19.42 -2.15
CA PRO A 107 17.62 20.76 -2.66
C PRO A 107 18.76 20.70 -3.68
N LEU A 108 18.56 21.35 -4.80
CA LEU A 108 19.59 21.41 -5.84
C LEU A 108 20.85 22.09 -5.36
N ASP A 109 20.69 23.11 -4.52
CA ASP A 109 21.83 23.82 -3.95
C ASP A 109 22.74 22.89 -3.18
N HIS A 110 22.15 21.97 -2.47
CA HIS A 110 22.89 21.00 -1.67
C HIS A 110 23.71 20.09 -2.56
N ALA A 111 23.13 19.64 -3.66
CA ALA A 111 23.81 18.77 -4.60
C ALA A 111 24.99 19.47 -5.26
N VAL A 112 24.81 20.71 -5.63
CA VAL A 112 25.89 21.52 -6.23
C VAL A 112 27.04 21.70 -5.26
N THR A 113 26.74 21.98 -4.02
CA THR A 113 27.76 22.15 -2.98
C THR A 113 28.59 20.90 -2.80
N ALA A 114 27.96 19.73 -2.89
CA ALA A 114 28.66 18.47 -2.72
C ALA A 114 29.70 18.22 -3.82
N ILE A 115 29.46 18.75 -5.00
CA ILE A 115 30.37 18.59 -6.13
C ILE A 115 31.59 19.51 -6.01
N ALA A 116 31.36 20.69 -5.54
CA ALA A 116 32.39 21.71 -5.41
C ALA A 116 33.37 21.37 -4.28
#